data_3ce3db59e04f6a8e09722e1f3bd84442
#
_entry.id   3ce3db59e04f6a8e09722e1f3bd84442
#
_cell.length_a   1.000
_cell.length_b   1.000
_cell.length_c   1.000
_cell.angle_alpha   90.00
_cell.angle_beta   90.00
_cell.angle_gamma   90.00
#
_symmetry.space_group_name_H-M   'P 1'
#
loop_
_entity.id
_entity.type
_entity.pdbx_description
1 polymer ?
#
loop_
_entity_poly.entity_id
_entity_poly.type
_entity_poly.pdbx_seq_one_letter_code
_entity_poly.pdbx_strand_id
1 'polypeptide(L)'
;MKKMLYVLVITFLSFTIYSCAKKSDSSSTTATNTVIEGTWQTPCHSSSGYYKLNKLTVSGTNWTDTTEYHTDSSCATDYTKWSTTFGSLSIGSAMVFDSYGSSGGSGAQFTITLSEYTYTIYNSGLVSSNNTNSYCGITDWVLNTAHDVAGKTCGSSTLQSIGTAYYGIYILDGSKLFWTLSSDAYNDSVPTGDNDTFTKQ
;
A
#
# COMPACT_ATOMS: atom_id res chain seq x y z
N MET A 1 13.99 25.53 69.35
CA MET A 1 14.22 24.24 68.70
C MET A 1 12.97 23.68 67.92
N LYS A 2 11.73 23.81 68.43
CA LYS A 2 10.55 23.30 67.72
C LYS A 2 10.20 24.01 66.37
N LYS A 3 10.49 25.28 66.25
CA LYS A 3 10.23 26.07 64.99
C LYS A 3 11.17 25.71 63.83
N MET A 4 12.41 25.32 64.15
CA MET A 4 13.39 24.92 63.11
C MET A 4 13.07 23.53 62.50
N LEU A 5 12.48 22.64 63.31
CA LEU A 5 12.08 21.32 62.85
C LEU A 5 10.94 21.37 61.85
N TYR A 6 10.00 22.33 61.97
CA TYR A 6 8.89 22.51 61.04
C TYR A 6 9.34 23.02 59.67
N VAL A 7 10.31 23.91 59.66
CA VAL A 7 10.85 24.41 58.38
C VAL A 7 11.59 23.32 57.63
N LEU A 8 12.30 22.43 58.29
CA LEU A 8 13.03 21.33 57.71
C LEU A 8 12.08 20.24 57.16
N VAL A 9 10.96 19.99 57.80
CA VAL A 9 9.94 19.01 57.33
C VAL A 9 9.18 19.57 56.12
N ILE A 10 8.90 20.90 56.07
CA ILE A 10 8.22 21.50 54.93
C ILE A 10 9.14 21.56 53.71
N THR A 11 10.44 21.81 53.89
CA THR A 11 11.40 21.75 52.77
C THR A 11 11.62 20.36 52.23
N PHE A 12 11.55 19.31 53.06
CA PHE A 12 11.66 17.93 52.59
C PHE A 12 10.42 17.44 51.84
N LEU A 13 9.23 17.91 52.21
CA LEU A 13 7.97 17.57 51.52
C LEU A 13 7.85 18.30 50.16
N SER A 14 8.56 19.39 49.93
CA SER A 14 8.53 20.12 48.68
C SER A 14 9.40 19.48 47.58
N PHE A 15 10.33 18.60 47.93
CA PHE A 15 11.21 17.91 46.98
C PHE A 15 10.68 16.61 46.41
N THR A 16 9.56 16.09 46.93
CA THR A 16 9.01 14.81 46.48
C THR A 16 7.94 14.89 45.39
N ILE A 17 7.59 16.12 44.93
CA ILE A 17 6.57 16.29 43.87
C ILE A 17 7.18 16.67 42.50
N TYR A 18 8.52 16.69 42.37
CA TYR A 18 9.17 17.02 41.08
C TYR A 18 9.75 15.80 40.34
N SER A 19 9.29 14.61 40.65
CA SER A 19 9.76 13.42 39.98
C SER A 19 8.59 12.57 39.48
N CYS A 20 7.82 13.10 38.54
CA CYS A 20 7.03 12.29 37.61
C CYS A 20 6.42 13.15 36.48
N ALA A 21 7.24 13.94 35.81
CA ALA A 21 6.98 14.32 34.44
C ALA A 21 8.15 13.80 33.62
N LYS A 22 8.37 12.50 33.65
CA LYS A 22 9.09 11.84 32.57
C LYS A 22 8.18 11.98 31.36
N LYS A 23 8.43 13.05 30.58
CA LYS A 23 7.97 13.14 29.20
C LYS A 23 8.29 11.78 28.62
N SER A 24 7.27 10.96 28.43
CA SER A 24 7.38 9.83 27.51
C SER A 24 7.86 10.46 26.21
N ASP A 25 9.15 10.33 25.92
CA ASP A 25 9.56 10.32 24.56
C ASP A 25 8.73 9.21 23.93
N SER A 26 7.67 9.64 23.28
CA SER A 26 7.00 8.87 22.29
C SER A 26 8.06 8.60 21.24
N SER A 27 8.90 7.60 21.46
CA SER A 27 9.57 6.99 20.35
C SER A 27 8.40 6.57 19.47
N SER A 28 8.24 7.26 18.36
CA SER A 28 7.43 6.77 17.26
C SER A 28 8.12 5.48 16.82
N THR A 29 7.83 4.39 17.52
CA THR A 29 7.92 3.08 16.91
C THR A 29 6.99 3.21 15.72
N THR A 30 7.58 3.33 14.54
CA THR A 30 6.91 3.07 13.28
C THR A 30 6.13 1.80 13.54
N ALA A 31 4.82 1.90 13.68
CA ALA A 31 3.99 0.75 13.96
C ALA A 31 4.20 -0.17 12.77
N THR A 32 4.95 -1.25 13.00
CA THR A 32 5.15 -2.28 12.01
C THR A 32 3.76 -2.74 11.67
N ASN A 33 3.38 -2.63 10.41
CA ASN A 33 2.00 -2.82 9.98
C ASN A 33 1.68 -4.31 9.89
N THR A 34 1.71 -4.97 11.04
CA THR A 34 1.57 -6.42 11.18
C THR A 34 0.22 -6.95 10.72
N VAL A 35 -0.80 -6.11 10.66
CA VAL A 35 -2.17 -6.53 10.39
C VAL A 35 -2.37 -6.87 8.91
N ILE A 36 -1.80 -6.05 8.00
CA ILE A 36 -1.90 -6.27 6.54
C ILE A 36 -0.62 -6.83 5.93
N GLU A 37 0.41 -7.11 6.73
CA GLU A 37 1.63 -7.75 6.21
C GLU A 37 1.35 -9.11 5.57
N GLY A 38 2.08 -9.39 4.48
CA GLY A 38 1.99 -10.62 3.72
C GLY A 38 1.61 -10.38 2.27
N THR A 39 1.29 -11.47 1.60
CA THR A 39 0.83 -11.45 0.21
C THR A 39 -0.68 -11.69 0.16
N TRP A 40 -1.34 -10.87 -0.63
CA TRP A 40 -2.78 -10.89 -0.85
C TRP A 40 -3.05 -10.99 -2.35
N GLN A 41 -4.10 -11.68 -2.75
CA GLN A 41 -4.37 -11.94 -4.16
C GLN A 41 -5.87 -11.97 -4.43
N THR A 42 -6.27 -11.42 -5.59
CA THR A 42 -7.63 -11.60 -6.11
C THR A 42 -7.78 -12.97 -6.77
N PRO A 43 -8.99 -13.48 -6.96
CA PRO A 43 -9.22 -14.59 -7.88
C PRO A 43 -8.76 -14.22 -9.30
N CYS A 44 -8.34 -15.23 -10.06
CA CYS A 44 -8.15 -15.10 -11.51
C CYS A 44 -9.51 -14.84 -12.18
N HIS A 45 -9.65 -13.75 -12.92
CA HIS A 45 -10.91 -13.38 -13.55
C HIS A 45 -10.73 -12.84 -14.97
N SER A 46 -11.77 -12.97 -15.79
CA SER A 46 -11.75 -12.45 -17.17
C SER A 46 -11.75 -10.92 -17.18
N SER A 47 -10.91 -10.34 -18.02
CA SER A 47 -10.78 -8.88 -18.21
C SER A 47 -10.36 -8.55 -19.64
N SER A 48 -11.24 -7.92 -20.42
CA SER A 48 -10.94 -7.37 -21.76
C SER A 48 -10.25 -8.36 -22.73
N GLY A 49 -10.70 -9.63 -22.74
CA GLY A 49 -10.16 -10.67 -23.62
C GLY A 49 -8.93 -11.40 -23.07
N TYR A 50 -8.48 -11.05 -21.89
CA TYR A 50 -7.44 -11.70 -21.10
C TYR A 50 -7.99 -12.18 -19.77
N TYR A 51 -7.15 -12.81 -18.98
CA TYR A 51 -7.41 -13.11 -17.58
C TYR A 51 -6.49 -12.28 -16.72
N LYS A 52 -7.02 -11.74 -15.64
CA LYS A 52 -6.35 -10.79 -14.76
C LYS A 52 -6.21 -11.36 -13.37
N LEU A 53 -5.06 -11.13 -12.77
CA LEU A 53 -4.74 -11.46 -11.39
C LEU A 53 -4.08 -10.24 -10.75
N ASN A 54 -4.65 -9.73 -9.66
CA ASN A 54 -4.02 -8.69 -8.87
C ASN A 54 -3.37 -9.31 -7.64
N LYS A 55 -2.14 -8.89 -7.36
CA LYS A 55 -1.39 -9.27 -6.15
C LYS A 55 -0.96 -8.04 -5.41
N LEU A 56 -1.04 -8.10 -4.10
CA LEU A 56 -0.52 -7.09 -3.21
C LEU A 56 0.44 -7.74 -2.23
N THR A 57 1.63 -7.20 -2.09
CA THR A 57 2.59 -7.63 -1.06
C THR A 57 2.92 -6.45 -0.16
N VAL A 58 2.70 -6.61 1.14
CA VAL A 58 3.06 -5.63 2.17
C VAL A 58 4.17 -6.21 3.03
N SER A 59 5.28 -5.50 3.14
CA SER A 59 6.44 -5.88 3.95
C SER A 59 7.08 -4.66 4.59
N GLY A 60 6.93 -4.53 5.90
CA GLY A 60 7.38 -3.37 6.66
C GLY A 60 6.72 -2.08 6.15
N THR A 61 7.52 -1.16 5.63
CA THR A 61 7.04 0.10 5.05
C THR A 61 6.86 0.05 3.53
N ASN A 62 7.03 -1.11 2.92
CA ASN A 62 6.89 -1.29 1.48
C ASN A 62 5.56 -1.95 1.13
N TRP A 63 4.99 -1.47 0.04
CA TRP A 63 3.75 -1.94 -0.53
C TRP A 63 3.97 -2.15 -2.02
N THR A 64 3.82 -3.37 -2.52
CA THR A 64 3.93 -3.66 -3.96
C THR A 64 2.59 -4.16 -4.47
N ASP A 65 2.01 -3.42 -5.40
CA ASP A 65 0.82 -3.80 -6.15
C ASP A 65 1.22 -4.30 -7.53
N THR A 66 0.67 -5.43 -7.92
CA THR A 66 0.97 -6.07 -9.21
C THR A 66 -0.32 -6.45 -9.90
N THR A 67 -0.48 -6.01 -11.14
CA THR A 67 -1.53 -6.47 -12.05
C THR A 67 -0.90 -7.35 -13.12
N GLU A 68 -1.25 -8.62 -13.13
CA GLU A 68 -0.79 -9.62 -14.07
C GLU A 68 -1.92 -9.96 -15.06
N TYR A 69 -1.59 -9.96 -16.35
CA TYR A 69 -2.48 -10.40 -17.42
C TYR A 69 -2.00 -11.73 -17.97
N HIS A 70 -2.92 -12.64 -18.21
CA HIS A 70 -2.67 -14.00 -18.64
C HIS A 70 -3.52 -14.34 -19.86
N THR A 71 -3.08 -15.34 -20.63
CA THR A 71 -3.81 -15.80 -21.82
C THR A 71 -4.79 -16.94 -21.54
N ASP A 72 -4.78 -17.51 -20.34
CA ASP A 72 -5.62 -18.63 -19.94
C ASP A 72 -6.38 -18.36 -18.63
N SER A 73 -7.50 -19.07 -18.44
CA SER A 73 -8.43 -18.90 -17.33
C SER A 73 -7.91 -19.37 -15.96
N SER A 74 -6.78 -20.06 -15.93
CA SER A 74 -6.10 -20.46 -14.69
C SER A 74 -5.04 -19.46 -14.24
N CYS A 75 -4.82 -18.39 -15.02
CA CYS A 75 -3.74 -17.41 -14.82
C CYS A 75 -2.36 -18.09 -14.70
N ALA A 76 -2.10 -19.10 -15.52
CA ALA A 76 -0.83 -19.84 -15.52
C ALA A 76 0.12 -19.41 -16.64
N THR A 77 -0.39 -18.78 -17.72
CA THR A 77 0.41 -18.36 -18.86
C THR A 77 0.49 -16.83 -18.90
N ASP A 78 1.61 -16.30 -18.47
CA ASP A 78 1.86 -14.86 -18.39
C ASP A 78 1.81 -14.20 -19.77
N TYR A 79 1.19 -13.02 -19.84
CA TYR A 79 1.16 -12.17 -21.02
C TYR A 79 1.86 -10.84 -20.76
N THR A 80 1.43 -10.09 -19.73
CA THR A 80 2.09 -8.85 -19.28
C THR A 80 1.94 -8.67 -17.77
N LYS A 81 2.82 -7.86 -17.19
CA LYS A 81 2.75 -7.48 -15.78
C LYS A 81 3.04 -6.01 -15.58
N TRP A 82 2.16 -5.33 -14.87
CA TRP A 82 2.39 -4.03 -14.28
C TRP A 82 2.75 -4.22 -12.81
N SER A 83 3.81 -3.58 -12.35
CA SER A 83 4.21 -3.63 -10.94
C SER A 83 4.50 -2.22 -10.44
N THR A 84 3.83 -1.86 -9.38
CA THR A 84 3.97 -0.56 -8.71
C THR A 84 4.46 -0.79 -7.30
N THR A 85 5.64 -0.29 -6.98
CA THR A 85 6.20 -0.36 -5.63
C THR A 85 6.09 1.00 -4.97
N PHE A 86 5.59 1.00 -3.76
CA PHE A 86 5.51 2.18 -2.90
C PHE A 86 6.36 1.95 -1.65
N GLY A 87 6.97 3.01 -1.17
CA GLY A 87 7.67 3.06 0.11
C GLY A 87 6.98 3.99 1.09
N SER A 88 7.58 4.12 2.26
CA SER A 88 7.14 5.05 3.29
C SER A 88 5.69 4.84 3.73
N LEU A 89 5.21 3.57 3.76
CA LEU A 89 3.88 3.26 4.27
C LEU A 89 3.72 3.78 5.70
N SER A 90 2.74 4.64 5.89
CA SER A 90 2.35 5.19 7.19
C SER A 90 0.87 4.92 7.40
N ILE A 91 0.55 4.22 8.49
CA ILE A 91 -0.83 3.95 8.87
C ILE A 91 -1.32 5.06 9.78
N GLY A 92 -2.45 5.65 9.42
CA GLY A 92 -3.10 6.72 10.13
C GLY A 92 -4.20 6.24 11.09
N SER A 93 -5.29 7.00 11.16
CA SER A 93 -6.39 6.72 12.07
C SER A 93 -7.11 5.42 11.75
N ALA A 94 -7.40 4.63 12.78
CA ALA A 94 -8.26 3.47 12.66
C ALA A 94 -9.69 3.90 12.32
N MET A 95 -10.36 3.11 11.49
CA MET A 95 -11.74 3.33 11.03
C MET A 95 -12.55 2.05 11.22
N VAL A 96 -13.84 2.21 11.48
CA VAL A 96 -14.81 1.12 11.53
C VAL A 96 -15.86 1.37 10.45
N PHE A 97 -16.16 0.35 9.68
CA PHE A 97 -17.09 0.39 8.56
C PHE A 97 -18.29 -0.50 8.86
N ASP A 98 -19.36 0.09 9.40
CA ASP A 98 -20.55 -0.63 9.90
C ASP A 98 -21.33 -1.35 8.80
N SER A 99 -21.18 -0.94 7.56
CA SER A 99 -21.95 -1.45 6.40
C SER A 99 -21.09 -2.31 5.45
N TYR A 100 -19.90 -2.71 5.84
CA TYR A 100 -19.02 -3.47 4.98
C TYR A 100 -19.10 -4.98 5.29
N GLY A 101 -19.52 -5.76 4.27
CA GLY A 101 -19.78 -7.20 4.47
C GLY A 101 -20.96 -7.49 5.39
N SER A 102 -21.05 -8.72 5.88
CA SER A 102 -22.11 -9.15 6.81
C SER A 102 -21.83 -8.79 8.27
N SER A 103 -20.63 -8.34 8.60
CA SER A 103 -20.14 -8.15 9.98
C SER A 103 -19.50 -6.79 10.23
N GLY A 104 -19.46 -5.90 9.22
CA GLY A 104 -18.61 -4.72 9.27
C GLY A 104 -17.12 -5.07 9.12
N GLY A 105 -16.30 -4.07 8.77
CA GLY A 105 -14.85 -4.23 8.63
C GLY A 105 -14.08 -3.26 9.52
N SER A 106 -12.89 -3.64 9.96
CA SER A 106 -11.93 -2.74 10.58
C SER A 106 -10.85 -2.35 9.57
N GLY A 107 -10.42 -1.10 9.61
CA GLY A 107 -9.42 -0.61 8.68
C GLY A 107 -8.70 0.62 9.18
N ALA A 108 -7.94 1.23 8.33
CA ALA A 108 -7.30 2.51 8.60
C ALA A 108 -7.01 3.28 7.32
N GLN A 109 -6.85 4.57 7.46
CA GLN A 109 -6.21 5.40 6.46
C GLN A 109 -4.73 5.07 6.38
N PHE A 110 -4.14 5.23 5.20
CA PHE A 110 -2.70 5.10 5.03
C PHE A 110 -2.17 6.09 3.98
N THR A 111 -0.89 6.38 4.05
CA THR A 111 -0.15 7.11 3.03
C THR A 111 1.01 6.29 2.55
N ILE A 112 1.30 6.36 1.26
CA ILE A 112 2.44 5.71 0.61
C ILE A 112 3.01 6.63 -0.46
N THR A 113 4.27 6.40 -0.83
CA THR A 113 4.94 7.19 -1.87
C THR A 113 5.44 6.26 -2.96
N LEU A 114 5.14 6.58 -4.21
CA LEU A 114 5.59 5.81 -5.36
C LEU A 114 7.12 5.79 -5.43
N SER A 115 7.71 4.60 -5.42
CA SER A 115 9.16 4.38 -5.51
C SER A 115 9.62 3.67 -6.77
N GLU A 116 8.71 2.89 -7.40
CA GLU A 116 8.99 2.18 -8.65
C GLU A 116 7.69 1.95 -9.41
N TYR A 117 7.73 2.03 -10.75
CA TYR A 117 6.63 1.65 -11.61
C TYR A 117 7.19 0.96 -12.85
N THR A 118 6.97 -0.34 -12.97
CA THR A 118 7.52 -1.15 -14.06
C THR A 118 6.46 -1.86 -14.87
N TYR A 119 6.81 -2.14 -16.13
CA TYR A 119 6.02 -2.96 -17.03
C TYR A 119 6.89 -4.07 -17.61
N THR A 120 6.42 -5.30 -17.57
CA THR A 120 7.09 -6.49 -18.08
C THR A 120 6.21 -7.15 -19.14
N ILE A 121 6.83 -7.58 -20.26
CA ILE A 121 6.15 -8.25 -21.36
C ILE A 121 6.67 -9.68 -21.47
N TYR A 122 5.75 -10.64 -21.49
CA TYR A 122 6.04 -12.08 -21.63
C TYR A 122 5.71 -12.63 -23.02
N ASN A 123 5.22 -11.79 -23.93
CA ASN A 123 4.85 -12.15 -25.30
C ASN A 123 5.78 -11.49 -26.33
N SER A 124 6.48 -12.29 -27.14
CA SER A 124 7.46 -11.80 -28.11
C SER A 124 6.84 -10.94 -29.22
N GLY A 125 5.60 -11.25 -29.64
CA GLY A 125 4.89 -10.44 -30.64
C GLY A 125 4.57 -9.05 -30.10
N LEU A 126 4.20 -8.95 -28.81
CA LEU A 126 3.96 -7.67 -28.15
C LEU A 126 5.26 -6.86 -27.97
N VAL A 127 6.39 -7.53 -27.64
CA VAL A 127 7.72 -6.88 -27.60
C VAL A 127 8.03 -6.22 -28.94
N SER A 128 7.86 -6.96 -30.06
CA SER A 128 8.11 -6.43 -31.42
C SER A 128 7.21 -5.25 -31.74
N SER A 129 5.91 -5.36 -31.41
CA SER A 129 4.94 -4.28 -31.61
C SER A 129 5.28 -3.03 -30.80
N ASN A 130 5.64 -3.19 -29.52
CA ASN A 130 5.96 -2.08 -28.63
C ASN A 130 7.25 -1.36 -29.08
N ASN A 131 8.27 -2.10 -29.53
CA ASN A 131 9.49 -1.51 -30.09
C ASN A 131 9.21 -0.71 -31.37
N THR A 132 8.40 -1.27 -32.28
CA THR A 132 8.02 -0.59 -33.53
C THR A 132 7.25 0.70 -33.25
N ASN A 133 6.37 0.71 -32.27
CA ASN A 133 5.52 1.85 -31.95
C ASN A 133 6.10 2.76 -30.86
N SER A 134 7.31 2.48 -30.36
CA SER A 134 7.93 3.23 -29.26
C SER A 134 6.98 3.37 -28.05
N TYR A 135 6.33 2.27 -27.66
CA TYR A 135 5.34 2.29 -26.57
C TYR A 135 5.96 2.82 -25.27
N CYS A 136 5.28 3.70 -24.58
CA CYS A 136 5.80 4.47 -23.44
C CYS A 136 7.08 5.29 -23.76
N GLY A 137 7.37 5.60 -25.03
CA GLY A 137 8.62 6.23 -25.45
C GLY A 137 9.85 5.33 -25.36
N ILE A 138 9.65 4.00 -25.24
CA ILE A 138 10.72 2.99 -25.13
C ILE A 138 10.82 2.23 -26.47
N THR A 139 12.04 2.05 -26.98
CA THR A 139 12.32 1.39 -28.27
C THR A 139 13.14 0.10 -28.15
N ASP A 140 13.51 -0.25 -26.93
CA ASP A 140 14.38 -1.37 -26.60
C ASP A 140 13.73 -2.35 -25.60
N TRP A 141 12.42 -2.58 -25.75
CA TRP A 141 11.71 -3.59 -24.96
C TRP A 141 12.35 -4.96 -25.12
N VAL A 142 12.57 -5.65 -24.00
CA VAL A 142 13.14 -6.99 -23.95
C VAL A 142 12.15 -7.93 -23.28
N LEU A 143 12.00 -9.13 -23.85
CA LEU A 143 11.13 -10.18 -23.32
C LEU A 143 11.53 -10.55 -21.86
N ASN A 144 10.54 -10.71 -20.99
CA ASN A 144 10.70 -11.08 -19.58
C ASN A 144 11.56 -10.08 -18.75
N THR A 145 11.71 -8.85 -19.24
CA THR A 145 12.48 -7.82 -18.56
C THR A 145 11.54 -6.70 -18.10
N ALA A 146 11.68 -6.30 -16.84
CA ALA A 146 10.96 -5.15 -16.31
C ALA A 146 11.59 -3.86 -16.82
N HIS A 147 10.79 -2.97 -17.40
CA HIS A 147 11.20 -1.65 -17.84
C HIS A 147 10.54 -0.60 -16.96
N ASP A 148 11.31 0.41 -16.56
CA ASP A 148 10.79 1.56 -15.82
C ASP A 148 9.89 2.41 -16.74
N VAL A 149 8.66 2.60 -16.30
CA VAL A 149 7.63 3.38 -16.99
C VAL A 149 7.10 4.56 -16.17
N ALA A 150 7.68 4.82 -14.99
CA ALA A 150 7.28 5.93 -14.16
C ALA A 150 7.39 7.28 -14.90
N GLY A 151 6.34 8.09 -14.84
CA GLY A 151 6.26 9.39 -15.52
C GLY A 151 6.16 9.34 -17.04
N LYS A 152 6.13 8.15 -17.66
CA LYS A 152 6.03 8.00 -19.11
C LYS A 152 4.59 8.05 -19.60
N THR A 153 4.39 8.47 -20.85
CA THR A 153 3.08 8.41 -21.51
C THR A 153 2.97 7.08 -22.26
N CYS A 154 2.07 6.22 -21.79
CA CYS A 154 1.80 4.90 -22.36
C CYS A 154 0.41 4.91 -23.02
N GLY A 155 0.36 4.90 -24.34
CA GLY A 155 -0.90 5.11 -25.07
C GLY A 155 -1.46 6.50 -24.82
N SER A 156 -2.69 6.59 -24.29
CA SER A 156 -3.35 7.86 -23.99
C SER A 156 -3.15 8.36 -22.55
N SER A 157 -2.46 7.59 -21.69
CA SER A 157 -2.33 7.87 -20.26
C SER A 157 -0.89 8.19 -19.88
N THR A 158 -0.69 9.26 -19.12
CA THR A 158 0.60 9.54 -18.48
C THR A 158 0.60 8.91 -17.10
N LEU A 159 1.61 8.06 -16.87
CA LEU A 159 1.79 7.36 -15.59
C LEU A 159 2.38 8.32 -14.55
N GLN A 160 2.15 8.02 -13.29
CA GLN A 160 2.67 8.85 -12.20
C GLN A 160 4.19 8.75 -12.08
N SER A 161 4.81 9.84 -11.66
CA SER A 161 6.26 9.93 -11.45
C SER A 161 6.65 9.39 -10.09
N ILE A 162 7.90 8.90 -9.98
CA ILE A 162 8.51 8.55 -8.70
C ILE A 162 8.40 9.73 -7.73
N GLY A 163 8.11 9.45 -6.46
CA GLY A 163 7.91 10.45 -5.42
C GLY A 163 6.46 10.96 -5.29
N THR A 164 5.54 10.54 -6.17
CA THR A 164 4.12 10.86 -6.01
C THR A 164 3.58 10.23 -4.73
N ALA A 165 2.99 11.06 -3.87
CA ALA A 165 2.32 10.62 -2.66
C ALA A 165 0.90 10.12 -2.99
N TYR A 166 0.48 9.09 -2.29
CA TYR A 166 -0.86 8.55 -2.37
C TYR A 166 -1.49 8.43 -0.99
N TYR A 167 -2.80 8.55 -0.97
CA TYR A 167 -3.65 8.45 0.20
C TYR A 167 -4.62 7.29 -0.02
N GLY A 168 -4.75 6.42 0.95
CA GLY A 168 -5.61 5.25 0.81
C GLY A 168 -6.33 4.88 2.09
N ILE A 169 -7.29 4.00 1.92
CA ILE A 169 -8.01 3.34 3.00
C ILE A 169 -7.91 1.84 2.73
N TYR A 170 -7.58 1.07 3.74
CA TYR A 170 -7.77 -0.38 3.68
C TYR A 170 -8.83 -0.83 4.68
N ILE A 171 -9.48 -1.94 4.36
CA ILE A 171 -10.46 -2.61 5.21
C ILE A 171 -10.12 -4.09 5.26
N LEU A 172 -10.13 -4.65 6.47
CA LEU A 172 -10.05 -6.08 6.71
C LEU A 172 -11.41 -6.60 7.15
N ASP A 173 -11.91 -7.60 6.44
CA ASP A 173 -13.08 -8.41 6.81
C ASP A 173 -12.64 -9.88 6.87
N GLY A 174 -12.28 -10.35 8.04
CA GLY A 174 -11.70 -11.67 8.24
C GLY A 174 -10.39 -11.85 7.46
N SER A 175 -10.38 -12.77 6.48
CA SER A 175 -9.23 -13.03 5.61
C SER A 175 -9.22 -12.22 4.31
N LYS A 176 -10.16 -11.27 4.18
CA LYS A 176 -10.31 -10.44 2.99
C LYS A 176 -9.74 -9.05 3.23
N LEU A 177 -9.00 -8.54 2.26
CA LEU A 177 -8.48 -7.18 2.23
C LEU A 177 -9.11 -6.41 1.06
N PHE A 178 -9.57 -5.21 1.35
CA PHE A 178 -10.05 -4.25 0.37
C PHE A 178 -9.26 -2.97 0.55
N TRP A 179 -8.97 -2.27 -0.53
CA TRP A 179 -8.24 -1.02 -0.45
C TRP A 179 -8.55 -0.08 -1.62
N THR A 180 -8.38 1.21 -1.37
CA THR A 180 -8.47 2.27 -2.38
C THR A 180 -7.23 3.12 -2.32
N LEU A 181 -6.91 3.78 -3.42
CA LEU A 181 -5.78 4.69 -3.52
C LEU A 181 -6.16 5.92 -4.36
N SER A 182 -5.73 7.09 -3.92
CA SER A 182 -5.92 8.35 -4.63
C SER A 182 -4.67 9.21 -4.50
N SER A 183 -4.27 9.90 -5.57
CA SER A 183 -3.16 10.88 -5.54
C SER A 183 -3.56 12.24 -4.95
N ASP A 184 -4.86 12.52 -4.81
CA ASP A 184 -5.33 13.86 -4.44
C ASP A 184 -5.73 13.97 -2.97
N ALA A 185 -6.48 12.99 -2.45
CA ALA A 185 -6.97 12.97 -1.08
C ALA A 185 -7.47 11.57 -0.71
N TYR A 186 -7.78 11.37 0.58
CA TYR A 186 -8.47 10.15 1.02
C TYR A 186 -9.83 10.04 0.33
N ASN A 187 -10.02 8.91 -0.35
CA ASN A 187 -11.29 8.56 -0.96
C ASN A 187 -12.02 7.58 -0.05
N ASP A 188 -13.15 7.99 0.50
CA ASP A 188 -13.99 7.18 1.39
C ASP A 188 -14.78 6.10 0.64
N SER A 189 -14.69 6.07 -0.69
CA SER A 189 -15.33 5.05 -1.51
C SER A 189 -14.58 3.73 -1.37
N VAL A 190 -15.22 2.75 -0.77
CA VAL A 190 -14.68 1.40 -0.62
C VAL A 190 -14.93 0.59 -1.89
N PRO A 191 -13.97 -0.18 -2.40
CA PRO A 191 -14.20 -1.10 -3.51
C PRO A 191 -15.30 -2.10 -3.15
N THR A 192 -16.29 -2.29 -4.03
CA THR A 192 -17.47 -3.12 -3.77
C THR A 192 -17.57 -4.35 -4.67
N GLY A 193 -16.58 -4.60 -5.54
CA GLY A 193 -16.59 -5.72 -6.50
C GLY A 193 -15.87 -6.95 -6.00
N ASP A 194 -16.38 -8.14 -6.32
CA ASP A 194 -15.71 -9.43 -6.00
C ASP A 194 -14.31 -9.52 -6.62
N ASN A 195 -14.08 -8.85 -7.77
CA ASN A 195 -12.80 -8.82 -8.47
C ASN A 195 -11.73 -7.97 -7.77
N ASP A 196 -12.13 -7.14 -6.82
CA ASP A 196 -11.24 -6.28 -6.02
C ASP A 196 -11.05 -6.81 -4.60
N THR A 197 -11.57 -8.03 -4.33
CA THR A 197 -11.41 -8.71 -3.04
C THR A 197 -10.12 -9.50 -3.02
N PHE A 198 -9.19 -9.08 -2.19
CA PHE A 198 -7.93 -9.78 -1.97
C PHE A 198 -8.05 -10.77 -0.81
N THR A 199 -7.55 -11.97 -1.00
CA THR A 199 -7.44 -13.00 0.05
C THR A 199 -5.97 -13.26 0.38
N LYS A 200 -5.68 -13.48 1.65
CA LYS A 200 -4.31 -13.76 2.13
C LYS A 200 -3.83 -15.11 1.62
N GLN A 201 -2.59 -15.14 1.12
CA GLN A 201 -1.92 -16.34 0.62
C GLN A 201 -1.06 -16.99 1.71
#